data_0e5a459b4021b68567d133294041efa4
#
_entry.id   0e5a459b4021b68567d133294041efa4
#
_cell.length_a   1.000
_cell.length_b   1.000
_cell.length_c   1.000
_cell.angle_alpha   90.00
_cell.angle_beta   90.00
_cell.angle_gamma   90.00
#
_symmetry.space_group_name_H-M   'P 1'
#
loop_
_entity.id
_entity.type
_entity.pdbx_description
1 polymer ?
#
loop_
_entity_poly.entity_id
_entity_poly.type
_entity_poly.pdbx_seq_one_letter_code
_entity_poly.pdbx_strand_id
1 'polypeptide(L)'
;MTAEHVSRGDIFLVALNPTRGSEIRKTRPCVIVAPLTTGGHPYPFRVRCTFDGKDGHVVADQLRAVDRERLVKHLGRLSDTALNELLGVLQAMFAV
;
A
#
# COMPACT_ATOMS: atom_id res chain seq x y z
N MET A 1 -6.08 -15.45 -8.14
CA MET A 1 -7.37 -14.76 -8.21
C MET A 1 -7.20 -13.27 -7.98
N THR A 2 -7.66 -12.47 -8.91
CA THR A 2 -7.57 -11.02 -8.77
C THR A 2 -8.63 -10.51 -7.80
N ALA A 3 -8.28 -9.47 -7.04
CA ALA A 3 -9.23 -8.83 -6.16
C ALA A 3 -10.27 -8.08 -6.99
N GLU A 4 -11.54 -8.38 -6.78
CA GLU A 4 -12.63 -7.69 -7.47
C GLU A 4 -12.90 -6.33 -6.86
N HIS A 5 -12.77 -6.23 -5.55
CA HIS A 5 -13.00 -5.00 -4.82
C HIS A 5 -11.76 -4.60 -4.05
N VAL A 6 -11.30 -3.41 -4.33
CA VAL A 6 -10.18 -2.82 -3.60
C VAL A 6 -10.67 -1.51 -3.02
N SER A 7 -10.61 -1.41 -1.71
CA SER A 7 -11.00 -0.19 -1.01
C SER A 7 -9.80 0.47 -0.38
N ARG A 8 -9.86 1.78 -0.27
CA ARG A 8 -8.80 2.53 0.37
C ARG A 8 -8.59 2.03 1.80
N GLY A 9 -7.35 1.74 2.16
CA GLY A 9 -7.01 1.19 3.47
C GLY A 9 -6.91 -0.32 3.50
N ASP A 10 -7.28 -1.00 2.43
CA ASP A 10 -7.11 -2.45 2.37
C ASP A 10 -5.64 -2.84 2.37
N ILE A 11 -5.35 -3.98 2.98
CA ILE A 11 -4.01 -4.54 3.05
C ILE A 11 -3.98 -5.81 2.21
N PHE A 12 -3.04 -5.87 1.28
CA PHE A 12 -2.88 -7.01 0.37
C PHE A 12 -1.48 -7.57 0.41
N LEU A 13 -1.40 -8.86 0.18
CA LEU A 13 -0.13 -9.46 -0.22
C LEU A 13 0.06 -9.16 -1.70
N VAL A 14 1.18 -8.52 -2.04
CA VAL A 14 1.46 -8.05 -3.39
C VAL A 14 2.63 -8.83 -3.98
N ALA A 15 2.43 -9.37 -5.17
CA ALA A 15 3.50 -10.07 -5.89
C ALA A 15 4.35 -9.04 -6.64
N LEU A 16 5.57 -8.82 -6.16
CA LEU A 16 6.50 -7.86 -6.75
C LEU A 16 7.56 -8.51 -7.61
N ASN A 17 7.38 -9.76 -7.95
CA ASN A 17 8.34 -10.51 -8.74
C ASN A 17 8.52 -9.90 -10.12
N PRO A 18 9.57 -10.32 -10.83
CA PRO A 18 10.09 -9.54 -11.96
C PRO A 18 9.02 -9.09 -12.91
N THR A 19 9.17 -7.84 -13.34
CA THR A 19 8.33 -7.26 -14.36
C THR A 19 8.44 -8.08 -15.62
N ARG A 20 7.30 -8.46 -16.15
CA ARG A 20 7.28 -9.06 -17.48
C ARG A 20 7.30 -7.92 -18.47
N GLY A 21 8.18 -8.01 -19.44
CA GLY A 21 8.35 -6.94 -20.41
C GLY A 21 7.07 -6.52 -21.11
N SER A 22 6.12 -7.41 -21.24
CA SER A 22 4.85 -7.13 -21.91
C SER A 22 3.86 -6.33 -21.07
N GLU A 23 4.05 -6.23 -19.78
CA GLU A 23 3.09 -5.56 -18.90
C GLU A 23 2.91 -4.09 -19.24
N ILE A 24 4.00 -3.42 -19.57
CA ILE A 24 3.98 -1.99 -19.85
C ILE A 24 3.24 -1.65 -21.13
N ARG A 25 3.13 -2.59 -22.04
CA ARG A 25 2.54 -2.35 -23.37
C ARG A 25 1.04 -2.47 -23.40
N LYS A 26 0.44 -2.98 -22.36
CA LYS A 26 -1.00 -3.22 -22.33
C LYS A 26 -1.68 -2.24 -21.41
N THR A 27 -2.89 -1.87 -21.77
CA THR A 27 -3.74 -1.11 -20.87
C THR A 27 -4.21 -2.03 -19.76
N ARG A 28 -3.89 -1.69 -18.53
CA ARG A 28 -4.28 -2.49 -17.38
C ARG A 28 -4.72 -1.60 -16.23
N PRO A 29 -5.70 -2.05 -15.47
CA PRO A 29 -6.08 -1.33 -14.26
C PRO A 29 -4.95 -1.45 -13.23
N CYS A 30 -4.57 -0.32 -12.68
CA CYS A 30 -3.53 -0.25 -11.68
C CYS A 30 -4.05 0.32 -10.38
N VAL A 31 -3.36 0.03 -9.30
CA VAL A 31 -3.64 0.60 -7.98
C VAL A 31 -2.38 1.21 -7.42
N ILE A 32 -2.55 2.17 -6.53
CA ILE A 32 -1.44 2.77 -5.81
C ILE A 32 -1.32 2.06 -4.47
N VAL A 33 -0.12 1.61 -4.16
CA VAL A 33 0.16 0.92 -2.91
C VAL A 33 1.32 1.56 -2.17
N ALA A 34 1.35 1.36 -0.86
CA ALA A 34 2.46 1.73 -0.01
C ALA A 34 2.91 0.51 0.78
N PRO A 35 4.21 0.30 0.94
CA PRO A 35 4.70 -0.85 1.70
C PRO A 35 4.32 -0.77 3.18
N LEU A 36 4.10 -1.93 3.79
CA LEU A 36 4.02 -2.09 5.23
C LEU A 36 5.32 -2.74 5.71
N THR A 37 5.89 -2.18 6.76
CA THR A 37 7.08 -2.76 7.40
C THR A 37 6.76 -3.10 8.84
N THR A 38 7.45 -4.10 9.40
CA THR A 38 7.38 -4.39 10.82
C THR A 38 8.53 -3.67 11.52
N GLY A 39 8.24 -3.06 12.68
CA GLY A 39 9.22 -2.30 13.41
C GLY A 39 9.65 -1.03 12.67
N GLY A 40 10.93 -0.69 12.78
CA GLY A 40 11.51 0.45 12.09
C GLY A 40 11.42 1.75 12.88
N HIS A 41 12.03 2.79 12.33
CA HIS A 41 12.08 4.10 12.96
C HIS A 41 10.90 4.97 12.51
N PRO A 42 10.41 5.85 13.39
CA PRO A 42 9.31 6.76 13.05
C PRO A 42 9.77 7.95 12.20
N TYR A 43 10.11 7.68 10.95
CA TYR A 43 10.45 8.76 10.02
C TYR A 43 9.20 9.58 9.65
N PRO A 44 9.39 10.83 9.20
CA PRO A 44 8.27 11.76 8.97
C PRO A 44 7.14 11.25 8.07
N PHE A 45 7.45 10.45 7.08
CA PHE A 45 6.45 9.97 6.13
C PHE A 45 6.03 8.54 6.40
N ARG A 46 6.16 8.10 7.64
CA ARG A 46 5.73 6.77 8.06
C ARG A 46 4.60 6.87 9.05
N VAL A 47 3.60 6.05 8.85
CA VAL A 47 2.42 6.03 9.69
C VAL A 47 2.42 4.74 10.51
N ARG A 48 2.37 4.90 11.81
CA ARG A 48 2.34 3.76 12.71
C ARG A 48 1.04 2.99 12.56
N CYS A 49 1.14 1.68 12.53
CA CYS A 49 -0.03 0.80 12.45
C CYS A 49 0.25 -0.53 13.13
N THR A 50 -0.82 -1.26 13.40
CA THR A 50 -0.72 -2.63 13.90
C THR A 50 -1.40 -3.54 12.89
N PHE A 51 -0.70 -4.59 12.51
CA PHE A 51 -1.25 -5.57 11.60
C PHE A 51 -0.84 -6.96 12.05
N ASP A 52 -1.80 -7.86 12.13
CA ASP A 52 -1.59 -9.25 12.51
C ASP A 52 -0.85 -9.35 13.86
N GLY A 53 -1.24 -8.49 14.82
CA GLY A 53 -0.64 -8.47 16.15
C GLY A 53 0.75 -7.88 16.23
N LYS A 54 1.27 -7.33 15.14
CA LYS A 54 2.61 -6.77 15.09
C LYS A 54 2.55 -5.27 14.81
N ASP A 55 3.41 -4.53 15.48
CA ASP A 55 3.54 -3.11 15.24
C ASP A 55 4.46 -2.87 14.03
N GLY A 56 4.08 -1.92 13.24
CA GLY A 56 4.88 -1.56 12.06
C GLY A 56 4.50 -0.18 11.56
N HIS A 57 4.88 0.10 10.33
CA HIS A 57 4.64 1.39 9.70
C HIS A 57 4.21 1.23 8.26
N VAL A 58 3.30 2.09 7.83
CA VAL A 58 3.05 2.30 6.40
C VAL A 58 4.10 3.29 5.90
N VAL A 59 4.83 2.91 4.88
CA VAL A 59 5.91 3.74 4.32
C VAL A 59 5.33 4.58 3.21
N ALA A 60 4.79 5.75 3.57
CA ALA A 60 4.03 6.59 2.64
C ALA A 60 4.89 7.18 1.53
N ASP A 61 6.17 7.41 1.78
CA ASP A 61 7.08 7.96 0.79
C ASP A 61 7.54 6.95 -0.26
N GLN A 62 7.12 5.71 -0.15
CA GLN A 62 7.42 4.67 -1.13
C GLN A 62 6.20 4.19 -1.89
N LEU A 63 5.29 5.10 -2.17
CA LEU A 63 4.13 4.80 -3.00
C LEU A 63 4.58 4.31 -4.37
N ARG A 64 3.86 3.34 -4.89
CA ARG A 64 4.07 2.89 -6.25
C ARG A 64 2.76 2.40 -6.85
N ALA A 65 2.69 2.47 -8.17
CA ALA A 65 1.59 1.88 -8.89
C ALA A 65 1.94 0.43 -9.21
N VAL A 66 0.98 -0.45 -9.01
CA VAL A 66 1.13 -1.85 -9.41
C VAL A 66 -0.09 -2.28 -10.21
N ASP A 67 0.11 -3.22 -11.09
CA ASP A 67 -1.00 -3.85 -11.79
C ASP A 67 -1.92 -4.51 -10.76
N ARG A 68 -3.21 -4.33 -10.92
CA ARG A 68 -4.19 -4.88 -9.99
C ARG A 68 -4.07 -6.39 -9.83
N GLU A 69 -3.64 -7.09 -10.88
CA GLU A 69 -3.43 -8.53 -10.82
C GLU A 69 -2.33 -8.95 -9.85
N ARG A 70 -1.48 -8.02 -9.44
CA ARG A 70 -0.44 -8.31 -8.46
C ARG A 70 -0.95 -8.35 -7.03
N LEU A 71 -2.19 -7.99 -6.80
CA LEU A 71 -2.84 -8.12 -5.50
C LEU A 71 -3.29 -9.56 -5.33
N VAL A 72 -2.46 -10.35 -4.66
CA VAL A 72 -2.63 -11.79 -4.59
C VAL A 72 -3.65 -12.21 -3.55
N LYS A 73 -3.63 -11.58 -2.39
CA LYS A 73 -4.49 -11.99 -1.29
C LYS A 73 -4.82 -10.80 -0.41
N HIS A 74 -6.08 -10.63 -0.10
CA HIS A 74 -6.54 -9.63 0.85
C HIS A 74 -6.20 -10.11 2.26
N LEU A 75 -5.44 -9.31 2.99
CA LEU A 75 -4.95 -9.68 4.32
C LEU A 75 -5.70 -8.99 5.45
N GLY A 76 -6.31 -7.86 5.18
CA GLY A 76 -6.99 -7.11 6.20
C GLY A 76 -7.17 -5.67 5.79
N ARG A 77 -7.27 -4.81 6.79
CA ARG A 77 -7.56 -3.41 6.57
C ARG A 77 -6.91 -2.58 7.68
N LEU A 78 -6.42 -1.40 7.33
CA LEU A 78 -5.95 -0.45 8.34
C LEU A 78 -7.12 -0.01 9.21
N SER A 79 -6.83 0.28 10.49
CA SER A 79 -7.81 0.93 11.36
C SER A 79 -8.16 2.31 10.78
N ASP A 80 -9.33 2.82 11.14
CA ASP A 80 -9.75 4.14 10.69
C ASP A 80 -8.76 5.21 11.15
N THR A 81 -8.21 5.07 12.35
CA THR A 81 -7.22 6.00 12.86
C THR A 81 -5.96 6.00 12.00
N ALA A 82 -5.42 4.83 11.72
CA ALA A 82 -4.22 4.72 10.88
C ALA A 82 -4.48 5.21 9.46
N LEU A 83 -5.63 4.89 8.90
CA LEU A 83 -5.98 5.34 7.56
C LEU A 83 -6.09 6.86 7.49
N ASN A 84 -6.77 7.47 8.45
CA ASN A 84 -6.91 8.93 8.48
C ASN A 84 -5.56 9.62 8.64
N GLU A 85 -4.69 9.07 9.47
CA GLU A 85 -3.33 9.59 9.63
C GLU A 85 -2.54 9.46 8.34
N LEU A 86 -2.64 8.32 7.67
CA LEU A 86 -1.98 8.10 6.38
C LEU A 86 -2.45 9.11 5.33
N LEU A 87 -3.76 9.33 5.25
CA LEU A 87 -4.30 10.30 4.29
C LEU A 87 -3.78 11.72 4.58
N GLY A 88 -3.67 12.08 5.86
CA GLY A 88 -3.10 13.37 6.25
C GLY A 88 -1.63 13.51 5.85
N VAL A 89 -0.85 12.44 6.02
CA VAL A 89 0.56 12.42 5.61
C VAL A 89 0.67 12.56 4.09
N LEU A 90 -0.15 11.84 3.33
CA LEU A 90 -0.14 11.94 1.88
C LEU A 90 -0.52 13.34 1.40
N GLN A 91 -1.51 13.97 2.03
CA GLN A 91 -1.86 15.34 1.71
C GLN A 91 -0.68 16.28 1.93
N ALA A 92 0.01 16.13 3.05
CA ALA A 92 1.17 16.96 3.35
C ALA A 92 2.32 16.73 2.37
N MET A 93 2.53 15.48 1.93
CA MET A 93 3.57 15.16 0.96
C MET A 93 3.34 15.82 -0.39
N PHE A 94 2.09 15.94 -0.80
CA PHE A 94 1.74 16.51 -2.10
C PHE A 94 1.27 17.95 -2.03
N ALA A 95 1.31 18.55 -0.86
CA ALA A 95 0.95 19.96 -0.71
C ALA A 95 2.04 20.86 -1.32
N VAL A 96 1.61 21.95 -1.91
CA VAL A 96 2.51 22.94 -2.50
C VAL A 96 3.03 23.90 -1.44
#